data_e11a3d93b4845a84ccede7fc3c940a2d
#
_entry.id   e11a3d93b4845a84ccede7fc3c940a2d
#
_cell.length_a   1.000
_cell.length_b   1.000
_cell.length_c   1.000
_cell.angle_alpha   90.00
_cell.angle_beta   90.00
_cell.angle_gamma   90.00
#
_symmetry.space_group_name_H-M   'P 1'
#
loop_
_entity.id
_entity.type
_entity.pdbx_description
1 polymer ?
#
loop_
_entity_poly.entity_id
_entity_poly.type
_entity_poly.pdbx_seq_one_letter_code
_entity_poly.pdbx_strand_id
1 'polypeptide(L)'
;MDILANYGTVLIIVAAIFGFMMAIGIGANDVANAMGTSVGSKALTVKQAIIIAMIFEFAGAYLAGGEVTDTIRKGVIETSLFASQPDILVYGMMSALLAAGTWLLLASYMGWPVSTTHSIIGAIIGFACVSVGTEAVDWGSVQGIVGSWIITPVISGFFAYVIFVSAQRLIFDTENPLFNAKRFVPVYMFITTMVIALVTIKKGLKHVGLHLSNGEAWMWAAVVSALVMVGGYIYIQKKFANREEDRSFAGVEGIFSVLMVITACAMAFAHGSNDVANAIGPLSAVVSTVEHMGEVTAKSTIAWWILPLGGFGIVVGLATLGHKVMATVGTGITELTPSRGFAAQLATACTVVLASGTGLPISTTQTLVGAVLGVGFARGIAALNLGVVRNIVASWIVTLPAGALLAVVFFYGLQAAFS
;
A
#
# COMPACT_ATOMS: atom_id res chain seq x y z
N MET A 1 24.50 0.33 -27.01
CA MET A 1 24.87 -1.04 -26.60
C MET A 1 26.18 -1.13 -25.83
N ASP A 2 27.20 -0.36 -26.16
CA ASP A 2 28.48 -0.40 -25.46
C ASP A 2 28.41 -0.05 -23.96
N ILE A 3 27.51 0.83 -23.58
CA ILE A 3 27.34 1.25 -22.17
C ILE A 3 26.78 0.13 -21.32
N LEU A 4 25.77 -0.60 -21.81
CA LEU A 4 25.18 -1.72 -21.06
C LEU A 4 26.19 -2.85 -20.88
N ALA A 5 27.00 -3.12 -21.88
CA ALA A 5 28.07 -4.13 -21.83
C ALA A 5 29.20 -3.74 -20.88
N ASN A 6 29.64 -2.46 -20.92
CA ASN A 6 30.78 -2.00 -20.13
C ASN A 6 30.43 -1.61 -18.69
N TYR A 7 29.25 -1.05 -18.46
CA TYR A 7 28.80 -0.51 -17.16
C TYR A 7 27.58 -1.20 -16.58
N GLY A 8 27.10 -2.32 -17.16
CA GLY A 8 25.87 -2.98 -16.74
C GLY A 8 25.77 -3.27 -15.25
N THR A 9 26.85 -3.83 -14.66
CA THR A 9 26.90 -4.09 -13.22
C THR A 9 26.80 -2.79 -12.39
N VAL A 10 27.46 -1.71 -12.83
CA VAL A 10 27.39 -0.40 -12.15
C VAL A 10 25.98 0.16 -12.22
N LEU A 11 25.33 0.08 -13.37
CA LEU A 11 23.96 0.53 -13.58
C LEU A 11 22.98 -0.23 -12.67
N ILE A 12 23.12 -1.56 -12.55
CA ILE A 12 22.32 -2.37 -11.63
C ILE A 12 22.53 -1.94 -10.19
N ILE A 13 23.77 -1.73 -9.76
CA ILE A 13 24.08 -1.30 -8.38
C ILE A 13 23.46 0.07 -8.09
N VAL A 14 23.64 1.04 -8.98
CA VAL A 14 23.07 2.39 -8.82
C VAL A 14 21.54 2.33 -8.83
N ALA A 15 20.94 1.56 -9.74
CA ALA A 15 19.50 1.35 -9.77
C ALA A 15 18.99 0.68 -8.49
N ALA A 16 19.72 -0.28 -7.93
CA ALA A 16 19.37 -0.92 -6.65
C ALA A 16 19.42 0.10 -5.49
N ILE A 17 20.40 1.01 -5.47
CA ILE A 17 20.47 2.10 -4.48
C ILE A 17 19.27 3.03 -4.63
N PHE A 18 18.90 3.44 -5.86
CA PHE A 18 17.75 4.31 -6.10
C PHE A 18 16.43 3.60 -5.79
N GLY A 19 16.29 2.31 -6.14
CA GLY A 19 15.14 1.49 -5.77
C GLY A 19 15.00 1.32 -4.26
N PHE A 20 16.10 1.11 -3.55
CA PHE A 20 16.12 1.05 -2.09
C PHE A 20 15.73 2.40 -1.47
N MET A 21 16.26 3.51 -1.99
CA MET A 21 15.87 4.87 -1.55
C MET A 21 14.37 5.13 -1.79
N MET A 22 13.84 4.72 -2.95
CA MET A 22 12.41 4.81 -3.24
C MET A 22 11.59 3.97 -2.24
N ALA A 23 12.02 2.75 -1.93
CA ALA A 23 11.38 1.89 -0.95
C ALA A 23 11.41 2.48 0.46
N ILE A 24 12.51 3.15 0.86
CA ILE A 24 12.57 3.94 2.09
C ILE A 24 11.51 5.06 2.06
N GLY A 25 11.38 5.77 0.95
CA GLY A 25 10.36 6.81 0.77
C GLY A 25 8.94 6.27 0.94
N ILE A 26 8.65 5.08 0.36
CA ILE A 26 7.36 4.39 0.52
C ILE A 26 7.09 4.10 1.99
N GLY A 27 7.98 3.40 2.68
CA GLY A 27 7.80 3.07 4.10
C GLY A 27 7.68 4.31 4.99
N ALA A 28 8.42 5.38 4.69
CA ALA A 28 8.39 6.63 5.43
C ALA A 28 7.05 7.38 5.28
N ASN A 29 6.45 7.39 4.10
CA ASN A 29 5.20 8.10 3.83
C ASN A 29 3.97 7.24 4.15
N ASP A 30 3.94 6.03 3.63
CA ASP A 30 2.72 5.25 3.53
C ASP A 30 2.46 4.34 4.73
N VAL A 31 3.40 4.19 5.68
CA VAL A 31 3.09 3.54 6.96
C VAL A 31 1.92 4.21 7.69
N ALA A 32 1.68 5.50 7.40
CA ALA A 32 0.51 6.21 7.91
C ALA A 32 -0.81 5.63 7.39
N ASN A 33 -0.80 5.08 6.17
CA ASN A 33 -1.96 4.43 5.57
C ASN A 33 -2.27 3.08 6.25
N ALA A 34 -1.23 2.36 6.66
CA ALA A 34 -1.38 1.08 7.36
C ALA A 34 -1.68 1.24 8.85
N MET A 35 -1.06 2.20 9.53
CA MET A 35 -1.05 2.31 10.99
C MET A 35 -1.70 3.57 11.55
N GLY A 36 -1.93 4.61 10.74
CA GLY A 36 -2.42 5.91 11.21
C GLY A 36 -3.76 5.80 11.95
N THR A 37 -4.70 5.01 11.47
CA THR A 37 -6.00 4.80 12.12
C THR A 37 -5.87 4.07 13.45
N SER A 38 -4.95 3.09 13.55
CA SER A 38 -4.71 2.32 14.77
C SER A 38 -4.04 3.16 15.86
N VAL A 39 -3.10 4.03 15.47
CA VAL A 39 -2.43 4.98 16.38
C VAL A 39 -3.39 6.12 16.75
N GLY A 40 -4.10 6.68 15.76
CA GLY A 40 -5.04 7.78 15.96
C GLY A 40 -6.20 7.40 16.87
N SER A 41 -6.70 6.17 16.80
CA SER A 41 -7.73 5.63 17.70
C SER A 41 -7.19 5.20 19.06
N LYS A 42 -5.89 5.29 19.30
CA LYS A 42 -5.18 4.83 20.51
C LYS A 42 -5.30 3.32 20.77
N ALA A 43 -5.63 2.53 19.75
CA ALA A 43 -5.64 1.07 19.85
C ALA A 43 -4.21 0.50 19.92
N LEU A 44 -3.27 1.15 19.27
CA LEU A 44 -1.83 0.84 19.29
C LEU A 44 -1.01 2.07 19.67
N THR A 45 0.09 1.84 20.37
CA THR A 45 1.14 2.85 20.51
C THR A 45 1.97 2.93 19.21
N VAL A 46 2.63 4.06 18.96
CA VAL A 46 3.50 4.23 17.78
C VAL A 46 4.55 3.12 17.68
N LYS A 47 5.17 2.72 18.80
CA LYS A 47 6.15 1.64 18.82
C LYS A 47 5.57 0.29 18.41
N GLN A 48 4.39 -0.05 18.94
CA GLN A 48 3.70 -1.29 18.56
C GLN A 48 3.29 -1.29 17.08
N ALA A 49 2.77 -0.16 16.59
CA ALA A 49 2.42 0.01 15.20
C ALA A 49 3.62 -0.18 14.27
N ILE A 50 4.77 0.41 14.59
CA ILE A 50 6.02 0.23 13.83
C ILE A 50 6.44 -1.24 13.79
N ILE A 51 6.46 -1.93 14.93
CA ILE A 51 6.87 -3.35 14.98
C ILE A 51 5.94 -4.23 14.14
N ILE A 52 4.63 -4.02 14.24
CA ILE A 52 3.63 -4.75 13.44
C ILE A 52 3.84 -4.44 11.95
N ALA A 53 4.00 -3.16 11.59
CA ALA A 53 4.22 -2.76 10.21
C ALA A 53 5.49 -3.39 9.64
N MET A 54 6.62 -3.38 10.37
CA MET A 54 7.87 -3.99 9.92
C MET A 54 7.70 -5.45 9.51
N ILE A 55 6.95 -6.22 10.29
CA ILE A 55 6.74 -7.65 10.03
C ILE A 55 5.79 -7.85 8.85
N PHE A 56 4.62 -7.20 8.88
CA PHE A 56 3.55 -7.49 7.94
C PHE A 56 3.73 -6.78 6.60
N GLU A 57 4.33 -5.58 6.54
CA GLU A 57 4.66 -4.93 5.28
C GLU A 57 5.78 -5.67 4.54
N PHE A 58 6.82 -6.12 5.27
CA PHE A 58 7.85 -6.97 4.67
C PHE A 58 7.25 -8.29 4.14
N ALA A 59 6.41 -8.94 4.92
CA ALA A 59 5.75 -10.18 4.50
C ALA A 59 4.85 -9.96 3.26
N GLY A 60 4.09 -8.86 3.23
CA GLY A 60 3.26 -8.48 2.08
C GLY A 60 4.08 -8.21 0.84
N ALA A 61 5.16 -7.44 0.97
CA ALA A 61 6.08 -7.12 -0.12
C ALA A 61 6.73 -8.38 -0.71
N TYR A 62 7.24 -9.24 0.15
CA TYR A 62 7.95 -10.45 -0.28
C TYR A 62 7.02 -11.52 -0.85
N LEU A 63 5.88 -11.78 -0.19
CA LEU A 63 4.99 -12.87 -0.57
C LEU A 63 4.02 -12.51 -1.69
N ALA A 64 3.61 -11.25 -1.82
CA ALA A 64 2.53 -10.87 -2.73
C ALA A 64 2.82 -9.62 -3.60
N GLY A 65 4.05 -9.07 -3.56
CA GLY A 65 4.42 -7.85 -4.31
C GLY A 65 4.62 -8.04 -5.81
N GLY A 66 4.77 -9.26 -6.30
CA GLY A 66 5.10 -9.52 -7.70
C GLY A 66 4.00 -9.21 -8.72
N GLU A 67 2.73 -9.35 -8.36
CA GLU A 67 1.60 -9.17 -9.29
C GLU A 67 1.48 -7.71 -9.80
N VAL A 68 1.62 -6.73 -8.92
CA VAL A 68 1.54 -5.30 -9.28
C VAL A 68 2.82 -4.81 -9.97
N THR A 69 3.95 -5.44 -9.66
CA THR A 69 5.27 -5.10 -10.23
C THR A 69 5.26 -5.15 -11.75
N ASP A 70 4.64 -6.17 -12.34
CA ASP A 70 4.58 -6.30 -13.79
C ASP A 70 3.81 -5.15 -14.46
N THR A 71 2.76 -4.62 -13.82
CA THR A 71 2.00 -3.47 -14.32
C THR A 71 2.83 -2.19 -14.30
N ILE A 72 3.56 -1.93 -13.21
CA ILE A 72 4.46 -0.75 -13.13
C ILE A 72 5.60 -0.88 -14.12
N ARG A 73 6.15 -2.09 -14.29
CA ARG A 73 7.30 -2.35 -15.17
C ARG A 73 6.99 -2.16 -16.65
N LYS A 74 5.78 -2.56 -17.09
CA LYS A 74 5.43 -2.68 -18.52
C LYS A 74 4.14 -1.96 -18.91
N GLY A 75 3.26 -1.66 -17.95
CA GLY A 75 1.91 -1.20 -18.24
C GLY A 75 1.78 0.32 -18.37
N VAL A 76 2.85 1.10 -18.13
CA VAL A 76 2.79 2.57 -18.18
C VAL A 76 3.39 3.10 -19.48
N ILE A 77 4.38 2.41 -20.03
CA ILE A 77 5.10 2.82 -21.25
C ILE A 77 5.10 1.70 -22.29
N GLU A 78 5.13 2.12 -23.55
CA GLU A 78 5.29 1.24 -24.70
C GLU A 78 6.77 0.85 -24.84
N THR A 79 7.16 -0.23 -24.16
CA THR A 79 8.57 -0.64 -24.06
C THR A 79 9.20 -0.99 -25.41
N SER A 80 8.41 -1.35 -26.42
CA SER A 80 8.88 -1.64 -27.77
C SER A 80 9.56 -0.44 -28.45
N LEU A 81 9.16 0.79 -28.11
CA LEU A 81 9.74 2.00 -28.64
C LEU A 81 11.16 2.27 -28.12
N PHE A 82 11.55 1.62 -27.04
CA PHE A 82 12.90 1.71 -26.46
C PHE A 82 13.85 0.60 -26.95
N ALA A 83 13.37 -0.33 -27.79
CA ALA A 83 14.17 -1.47 -28.26
C ALA A 83 15.42 -1.06 -29.05
N SER A 84 15.39 0.08 -29.77
CA SER A 84 16.55 0.62 -30.49
C SER A 84 17.55 1.36 -29.59
N GLN A 85 17.11 1.82 -28.41
CA GLN A 85 17.91 2.60 -27.45
C GLN A 85 17.60 2.15 -26.02
N PRO A 86 18.00 0.93 -25.65
CA PRO A 86 17.66 0.36 -24.33
C PRO A 86 18.33 1.09 -23.16
N ASP A 87 19.45 1.77 -23.40
CA ASP A 87 20.10 2.67 -22.45
C ASP A 87 19.18 3.83 -22.00
N ILE A 88 18.39 4.38 -22.91
CA ILE A 88 17.40 5.42 -22.56
C ILE A 88 16.34 4.88 -21.60
N LEU A 89 15.87 3.65 -21.80
CA LEU A 89 14.94 3.01 -20.84
C LEU A 89 15.58 2.84 -19.47
N VAL A 90 16.85 2.41 -19.43
CA VAL A 90 17.59 2.24 -18.17
C VAL A 90 17.72 3.57 -17.43
N TYR A 91 18.20 4.63 -18.11
CA TYR A 91 18.31 5.96 -17.49
C TYR A 91 16.95 6.51 -17.06
N GLY A 92 15.92 6.30 -17.86
CA GLY A 92 14.56 6.71 -17.58
C GLY A 92 14.00 6.06 -16.31
N MET A 93 14.12 4.74 -16.19
CA MET A 93 13.65 4.03 -15.00
C MET A 93 14.48 4.38 -13.75
N MET A 94 15.79 4.56 -13.87
CA MET A 94 16.65 5.04 -12.79
C MET A 94 16.26 6.46 -12.36
N SER A 95 15.99 7.36 -13.30
CA SER A 95 15.55 8.72 -13.03
C SER A 95 14.18 8.74 -12.33
N ALA A 96 13.27 7.85 -12.72
CA ALA A 96 11.96 7.71 -12.08
C ALA A 96 12.07 7.26 -10.62
N LEU A 97 12.93 6.27 -10.32
CA LEU A 97 13.21 5.83 -8.95
C LEU A 97 13.79 6.97 -8.09
N LEU A 98 14.77 7.67 -8.62
CA LEU A 98 15.42 8.77 -7.91
C LEU A 98 14.46 9.93 -7.67
N ALA A 99 13.64 10.29 -8.68
CA ALA A 99 12.66 11.37 -8.61
C ALA A 99 11.56 11.08 -7.57
N ALA A 100 10.93 9.92 -7.69
CA ALA A 100 9.87 9.52 -6.79
C ALA A 100 10.40 9.34 -5.36
N GLY A 101 11.55 8.69 -5.17
CA GLY A 101 12.19 8.55 -3.87
C GLY A 101 12.52 9.89 -3.22
N THR A 102 13.10 10.83 -3.98
CA THR A 102 13.41 12.19 -3.50
C THR A 102 12.15 12.92 -3.07
N TRP A 103 11.08 12.89 -3.90
CA TRP A 103 9.80 13.51 -3.57
C TRP A 103 9.18 12.94 -2.31
N LEU A 104 9.16 11.61 -2.18
CA LEU A 104 8.58 10.94 -1.02
C LEU A 104 9.34 11.22 0.28
N LEU A 105 10.67 11.24 0.25
CA LEU A 105 11.48 11.57 1.41
C LEU A 105 11.27 13.03 1.83
N LEU A 106 11.18 13.96 0.87
CA LEU A 106 10.86 15.36 1.15
C LEU A 106 9.48 15.50 1.78
N ALA A 107 8.45 14.88 1.17
CA ALA A 107 7.08 14.90 1.68
C ALA A 107 6.98 14.29 3.08
N SER A 108 7.67 13.16 3.33
CA SER A 108 7.70 12.50 4.64
C SER A 108 8.37 13.36 5.69
N TYR A 109 9.47 14.03 5.33
CA TYR A 109 10.16 14.98 6.24
C TYR A 109 9.24 16.13 6.66
N MET A 110 8.40 16.62 5.72
CA MET A 110 7.43 17.68 5.96
C MET A 110 6.12 17.18 6.60
N GLY A 111 5.97 15.86 6.78
CA GLY A 111 4.74 15.25 7.33
C GLY A 111 3.55 15.29 6.36
N TRP A 112 3.80 15.40 5.05
CA TRP A 112 2.75 15.43 4.02
C TRP A 112 2.38 14.00 3.57
N PRO A 113 1.13 13.57 3.70
CA PRO A 113 0.66 12.31 3.13
C PRO A 113 0.43 12.47 1.62
N VAL A 114 1.35 11.97 0.82
CA VAL A 114 1.27 11.99 -0.64
C VAL A 114 1.04 10.57 -1.17
N SER A 115 0.72 10.44 -2.47
CA SER A 115 0.58 9.13 -3.10
C SER A 115 1.89 8.68 -3.74
N THR A 116 2.44 7.57 -3.28
CA THR A 116 3.64 6.95 -3.83
C THR A 116 3.42 6.49 -5.27
N THR A 117 2.24 5.92 -5.56
CA THR A 117 1.86 5.49 -6.92
C THR A 117 1.76 6.67 -7.88
N HIS A 118 1.18 7.81 -7.46
CA HIS A 118 1.17 9.02 -8.30
C HIS A 118 2.58 9.52 -8.59
N SER A 119 3.47 9.46 -7.59
CA SER A 119 4.84 9.92 -7.72
C SER A 119 5.60 9.14 -8.79
N ILE A 120 5.54 7.80 -8.72
CA ILE A 120 6.28 6.94 -9.66
C ILE A 120 5.64 6.94 -11.06
N ILE A 121 4.32 6.91 -11.17
CA ILE A 121 3.64 6.99 -12.46
C ILE A 121 3.94 8.33 -13.15
N GLY A 122 3.85 9.44 -12.40
CA GLY A 122 4.23 10.76 -12.91
C GLY A 122 5.68 10.81 -13.39
N ALA A 123 6.61 10.23 -12.62
CA ALA A 123 8.02 10.16 -12.97
C ALA A 123 8.27 9.33 -14.25
N ILE A 124 7.60 8.18 -14.39
CA ILE A 124 7.71 7.34 -15.59
C ILE A 124 7.15 8.07 -16.82
N ILE A 125 6.00 8.69 -16.71
CA ILE A 125 5.42 9.49 -17.81
C ILE A 125 6.35 10.65 -18.16
N GLY A 126 6.90 11.34 -17.16
CA GLY A 126 7.79 12.49 -17.36
C GLY A 126 9.00 12.16 -18.21
N PHE A 127 9.77 11.12 -17.86
CA PHE A 127 10.93 10.75 -18.65
C PHE A 127 10.55 10.21 -20.03
N ALA A 128 9.49 9.41 -20.13
CA ALA A 128 9.08 8.83 -21.40
C ALA A 128 8.71 9.91 -22.43
N CYS A 129 7.94 10.94 -22.01
CA CYS A 129 7.55 12.03 -22.89
C CYS A 129 8.73 12.85 -23.42
N VAL A 130 9.78 13.07 -22.62
CA VAL A 130 10.92 13.89 -23.04
C VAL A 130 11.99 13.10 -23.78
N SER A 131 12.04 11.78 -23.59
CA SER A 131 13.07 10.93 -24.23
C SER A 131 12.67 10.43 -25.62
N VAL A 132 11.41 10.03 -25.79
CA VAL A 132 10.90 9.43 -27.05
C VAL A 132 9.74 10.23 -27.60
N GLY A 133 8.86 10.74 -26.73
CA GLY A 133 7.65 11.46 -27.10
C GLY A 133 6.43 10.96 -26.36
N THR A 134 5.29 11.60 -26.56
CA THR A 134 4.04 11.24 -25.89
C THR A 134 3.49 9.86 -26.31
N GLU A 135 3.91 9.37 -27.46
CA GLU A 135 3.61 8.04 -27.99
C GLU A 135 4.29 6.91 -27.20
N ALA A 136 5.35 7.22 -26.44
CA ALA A 136 5.99 6.26 -25.56
C ALA A 136 5.16 5.88 -24.32
N VAL A 137 4.08 6.63 -24.04
CA VAL A 137 3.18 6.37 -22.91
C VAL A 137 1.99 5.54 -23.38
N ASP A 138 1.74 4.41 -22.71
CA ASP A 138 0.49 3.67 -22.90
C ASP A 138 -0.68 4.39 -22.21
N TRP A 139 -1.25 5.34 -22.92
CA TRP A 139 -2.36 6.16 -22.41
C TRP A 139 -3.61 5.33 -22.06
N GLY A 140 -3.80 4.17 -22.69
CA GLY A 140 -4.90 3.26 -22.37
C GLY A 140 -4.76 2.69 -20.97
N SER A 141 -3.59 2.15 -20.66
CA SER A 141 -3.26 1.66 -19.32
C SER A 141 -3.24 2.79 -18.27
N VAL A 142 -2.65 3.95 -18.61
CA VAL A 142 -2.63 5.12 -17.72
C VAL A 142 -4.06 5.59 -17.39
N GLN A 143 -4.98 5.63 -18.34
CA GLN A 143 -6.39 5.95 -18.08
C GLN A 143 -7.03 4.96 -17.11
N GLY A 144 -6.75 3.66 -17.24
CA GLY A 144 -7.20 2.63 -16.31
C GLY A 144 -6.67 2.85 -14.90
N ILE A 145 -5.38 3.17 -14.77
CA ILE A 145 -4.73 3.48 -13.48
C ILE A 145 -5.34 4.75 -12.86
N VAL A 146 -5.47 5.84 -13.62
CA VAL A 146 -6.08 7.10 -13.14
C VAL A 146 -7.55 6.88 -12.77
N GLY A 147 -8.28 6.08 -13.54
CA GLY A 147 -9.65 5.68 -13.21
C GLY A 147 -9.74 4.96 -11.86
N SER A 148 -8.76 4.11 -11.55
CA SER A 148 -8.69 3.42 -10.26
C SER A 148 -8.53 4.38 -9.08
N TRP A 149 -7.84 5.50 -9.25
CA TRP A 149 -7.66 6.52 -8.20
C TRP A 149 -8.95 7.26 -7.82
N ILE A 150 -9.96 7.20 -8.67
CA ILE A 150 -11.30 7.73 -8.40
C ILE A 150 -12.21 6.62 -7.84
N ILE A 151 -12.14 5.43 -8.42
CA ILE A 151 -13.04 4.33 -8.10
C ILE A 151 -12.70 3.70 -6.73
N THR A 152 -11.41 3.50 -6.44
CA THR A 152 -11.01 2.79 -5.20
C THR A 152 -11.37 3.54 -3.91
N PRO A 153 -11.21 4.87 -3.77
CA PRO A 153 -11.68 5.57 -2.58
C PRO A 153 -13.22 5.54 -2.44
N VAL A 154 -13.97 5.54 -3.55
CA VAL A 154 -15.43 5.40 -3.51
C VAL A 154 -15.84 4.01 -3.02
N ILE A 155 -15.24 2.97 -3.57
CA ILE A 155 -15.50 1.57 -3.15
C ILE A 155 -15.11 1.39 -1.68
N SER A 156 -13.94 1.85 -1.28
CA SER A 156 -13.46 1.74 0.10
C SER A 156 -14.35 2.54 1.07
N GLY A 157 -14.79 3.71 0.65
CA GLY A 157 -15.74 4.54 1.42
C GLY A 157 -17.09 3.86 1.61
N PHE A 158 -17.62 3.25 0.56
CA PHE A 158 -18.86 2.47 0.63
C PHE A 158 -18.72 1.26 1.57
N PHE A 159 -17.64 0.49 1.44
CA PHE A 159 -17.40 -0.64 2.36
C PHE A 159 -17.24 -0.18 3.80
N ALA A 160 -16.49 0.89 4.04
CA ALA A 160 -16.30 1.45 5.38
C ALA A 160 -17.63 1.91 6.01
N TYR A 161 -18.49 2.56 5.21
CA TYR A 161 -19.84 2.94 5.62
C TYR A 161 -20.65 1.70 6.03
N VAL A 162 -20.70 0.68 5.19
CA VAL A 162 -21.46 -0.56 5.44
C VAL A 162 -20.94 -1.29 6.68
N ILE A 163 -19.60 -1.45 6.80
CA ILE A 163 -18.98 -2.10 7.94
C ILE A 163 -19.27 -1.34 9.23
N PHE A 164 -19.13 -0.01 9.23
CA PHE A 164 -19.40 0.81 10.40
C PHE A 164 -20.88 0.75 10.81
N VAL A 165 -21.81 0.90 9.86
CA VAL A 165 -23.25 0.80 10.13
C VAL A 165 -23.63 -0.60 10.63
N SER A 166 -23.00 -1.66 10.12
CA SER A 166 -23.21 -3.01 10.63
C SER A 166 -22.78 -3.16 12.09
N ALA A 167 -21.61 -2.62 12.45
CA ALA A 167 -21.14 -2.61 13.84
C ALA A 167 -22.04 -1.77 14.74
N GLN A 168 -22.50 -0.62 14.23
CA GLN A 168 -23.45 0.24 14.94
C GLN A 168 -24.74 -0.53 15.28
N ARG A 169 -25.37 -1.13 14.29
CA ARG A 169 -26.65 -1.85 14.47
C ARG A 169 -26.54 -3.16 15.26
N LEU A 170 -25.47 -3.93 15.02
CA LEU A 170 -25.30 -5.25 15.64
C LEU A 170 -24.74 -5.19 17.06
N ILE A 171 -24.02 -4.11 17.40
CA ILE A 171 -23.30 -4.00 18.66
C ILE A 171 -23.74 -2.78 19.45
N PHE A 172 -23.56 -1.55 18.92
CA PHE A 172 -23.74 -0.33 19.70
C PHE A 172 -25.21 0.03 20.00
N ASP A 173 -26.11 -0.14 19.03
CA ASP A 173 -27.55 0.21 19.15
C ASP A 173 -28.38 -0.91 19.78
N THR A 174 -27.77 -1.73 20.63
CA THR A 174 -28.43 -2.87 21.28
C THR A 174 -28.54 -2.67 22.78
N GLU A 175 -29.42 -3.41 23.44
CA GLU A 175 -29.62 -3.34 24.91
C GLU A 175 -28.35 -3.73 25.68
N ASN A 176 -27.49 -4.61 25.13
CA ASN A 176 -26.24 -5.05 25.74
C ASN A 176 -25.09 -5.01 24.77
N PRO A 177 -24.51 -3.81 24.53
CA PRO A 177 -23.43 -3.62 23.56
C PRO A 177 -22.18 -4.46 23.85
N LEU A 178 -21.82 -4.63 25.12
CA LEU A 178 -20.64 -5.38 25.52
C LEU A 178 -20.78 -6.89 25.20
N PHE A 179 -21.94 -7.46 25.49
CA PHE A 179 -22.24 -8.85 25.17
C PHE A 179 -22.20 -9.09 23.65
N ASN A 180 -22.82 -8.18 22.89
CA ASN A 180 -22.82 -8.25 21.43
C ASN A 180 -21.42 -8.02 20.84
N ALA A 181 -20.60 -7.14 21.42
CA ALA A 181 -19.20 -7.00 21.00
C ALA A 181 -18.40 -8.30 21.20
N LYS A 182 -18.52 -8.95 22.37
CA LYS A 182 -17.88 -10.25 22.62
C LYS A 182 -18.30 -11.34 21.62
N ARG A 183 -19.53 -11.26 21.08
CA ARG A 183 -20.10 -12.22 20.13
C ARG A 183 -19.71 -11.91 18.67
N PHE A 184 -19.83 -10.66 18.23
CA PHE A 184 -19.71 -10.29 16.82
C PHE A 184 -18.29 -9.88 16.42
N VAL A 185 -17.47 -9.34 17.32
CA VAL A 185 -16.08 -8.96 16.98
C VAL A 185 -15.26 -10.16 16.49
N PRO A 186 -15.34 -11.37 17.07
CA PRO A 186 -14.69 -12.54 16.50
C PRO A 186 -15.12 -12.87 15.05
N VAL A 187 -16.38 -12.60 14.70
CA VAL A 187 -16.87 -12.77 13.31
C VAL A 187 -16.18 -11.78 12.36
N TYR A 188 -16.02 -10.53 12.78
CA TYR A 188 -15.24 -9.55 12.01
C TYR A 188 -13.77 -9.96 11.88
N MET A 189 -13.18 -10.58 12.93
CA MET A 189 -11.83 -11.16 12.85
C MET A 189 -11.75 -12.25 11.78
N PHE A 190 -12.74 -13.14 11.72
CA PHE A 190 -12.85 -14.18 10.70
C PHE A 190 -12.90 -13.57 9.29
N ILE A 191 -13.79 -12.62 9.06
CA ILE A 191 -13.96 -11.96 7.76
C ILE A 191 -12.65 -11.27 7.32
N THR A 192 -12.02 -10.51 8.22
CA THR A 192 -10.75 -9.83 7.96
C THR A 192 -9.68 -10.81 7.53
N THR A 193 -9.49 -11.86 8.32
CA THR A 193 -8.45 -12.87 8.07
C THR A 193 -8.75 -13.65 6.80
N MET A 194 -10.02 -13.95 6.52
CA MET A 194 -10.46 -14.70 5.35
C MET A 194 -10.10 -13.99 4.04
N VAL A 195 -10.37 -12.69 3.94
CA VAL A 195 -10.07 -11.90 2.74
C VAL A 195 -8.56 -11.92 2.46
N ILE A 196 -7.75 -11.65 3.48
CA ILE A 196 -6.30 -11.57 3.32
C ILE A 196 -5.67 -12.93 3.08
N ALA A 197 -6.03 -13.94 3.87
CA ALA A 197 -5.51 -15.29 3.69
C ALA A 197 -5.84 -15.83 2.29
N LEU A 198 -7.06 -15.59 1.79
CA LEU A 198 -7.47 -16.06 0.48
C LEU A 198 -6.63 -15.42 -0.64
N VAL A 199 -6.41 -14.10 -0.60
CA VAL A 199 -5.59 -13.43 -1.63
C VAL A 199 -4.12 -13.81 -1.50
N THR A 200 -3.59 -13.87 -0.28
CA THR A 200 -2.22 -14.32 -0.03
C THR A 200 -1.98 -15.73 -0.57
N ILE A 201 -2.88 -16.67 -0.30
CA ILE A 201 -2.76 -18.05 -0.76
C ILE A 201 -2.87 -18.13 -2.29
N LYS A 202 -3.86 -17.44 -2.89
CA LYS A 202 -4.10 -17.54 -4.34
C LYS A 202 -3.04 -16.83 -5.18
N LYS A 203 -2.47 -15.75 -4.68
CA LYS A 203 -1.56 -14.88 -5.44
C LYS A 203 -0.14 -14.92 -4.89
N GLY A 204 0.01 -14.74 -3.57
CA GLY A 204 1.32 -14.65 -2.94
C GLY A 204 2.12 -15.94 -2.99
N LEU A 205 1.52 -17.07 -2.66
CA LEU A 205 2.23 -18.35 -2.57
C LEU A 205 2.71 -18.90 -3.91
N LYS A 206 2.22 -18.38 -5.04
CA LYS A 206 2.74 -18.73 -6.37
C LYS A 206 4.20 -18.35 -6.54
N HIS A 207 4.64 -17.23 -5.96
CA HIS A 207 6.03 -16.78 -6.04
C HIS A 207 7.00 -17.66 -5.26
N VAL A 208 6.53 -18.37 -4.24
CA VAL A 208 7.32 -19.35 -3.46
C VAL A 208 7.13 -20.79 -3.96
N GLY A 209 6.56 -20.97 -5.15
CA GLY A 209 6.41 -22.28 -5.80
C GLY A 209 5.26 -23.15 -5.26
N LEU A 210 4.40 -22.62 -4.40
CA LEU A 210 3.23 -23.32 -3.89
C LEU A 210 2.01 -23.03 -4.76
N HIS A 211 1.59 -24.02 -5.53
CA HIS A 211 0.42 -23.96 -6.40
C HIS A 211 -0.74 -24.76 -5.77
N LEU A 212 -1.63 -24.07 -5.05
CA LEU A 212 -2.84 -24.66 -4.50
C LEU A 212 -4.02 -24.52 -5.45
N SER A 213 -4.85 -25.54 -5.51
CA SER A 213 -6.14 -25.47 -6.22
C SER A 213 -7.08 -24.44 -5.56
N ASN A 214 -8.11 -24.00 -6.30
CA ASN A 214 -9.09 -23.07 -5.74
C ASN A 214 -9.76 -23.63 -4.47
N GLY A 215 -10.08 -24.91 -4.43
CA GLY A 215 -10.69 -25.55 -3.26
C GLY A 215 -9.77 -25.55 -2.04
N GLU A 216 -8.49 -25.92 -2.23
CA GLU A 216 -7.48 -25.90 -1.16
C GLU A 216 -7.24 -24.47 -0.65
N ALA A 217 -7.18 -23.48 -1.53
CA ALA A 217 -7.03 -22.09 -1.13
C ALA A 217 -8.18 -21.62 -0.22
N TRP A 218 -9.42 -21.91 -0.58
CA TRP A 218 -10.60 -21.61 0.25
C TRP A 218 -10.57 -22.35 1.58
N MET A 219 -10.22 -23.64 1.56
CA MET A 219 -10.13 -24.46 2.76
C MET A 219 -9.09 -23.93 3.74
N TRP A 220 -7.86 -23.67 3.28
CA TRP A 220 -6.80 -23.16 4.15
C TRP A 220 -7.09 -21.74 4.66
N ALA A 221 -7.65 -20.87 3.82
CA ALA A 221 -8.08 -19.55 4.27
C ALA A 221 -9.15 -19.65 5.36
N ALA A 222 -10.13 -20.54 5.22
CA ALA A 222 -11.15 -20.78 6.24
C ALA A 222 -10.58 -21.35 7.53
N VAL A 223 -9.64 -22.29 7.45
CA VAL A 223 -8.97 -22.86 8.64
C VAL A 223 -8.21 -21.79 9.41
N VAL A 224 -7.37 -20.99 8.73
CA VAL A 224 -6.61 -19.90 9.37
C VAL A 224 -7.56 -18.88 9.99
N SER A 225 -8.62 -18.50 9.29
CA SER A 225 -9.61 -17.53 9.78
C SER A 225 -10.38 -18.05 10.99
N ALA A 226 -10.73 -19.35 10.99
CA ALA A 226 -11.37 -19.97 12.13
C ALA A 226 -10.46 -20.02 13.37
N LEU A 227 -9.16 -20.31 13.18
CA LEU A 227 -8.19 -20.28 14.28
C LEU A 227 -8.05 -18.87 14.87
N VAL A 228 -7.98 -17.82 14.03
CA VAL A 228 -7.93 -16.43 14.50
C VAL A 228 -9.23 -16.04 15.21
N MET A 229 -10.40 -16.43 14.67
CA MET A 229 -11.68 -16.20 15.30
C MET A 229 -11.79 -16.85 16.69
N VAL A 230 -11.44 -18.13 16.79
CA VAL A 230 -11.50 -18.89 18.06
C VAL A 230 -10.50 -18.34 19.07
N GLY A 231 -9.26 -18.09 18.64
CA GLY A 231 -8.23 -17.48 19.51
C GLY A 231 -8.64 -16.09 19.98
N GLY A 232 -9.17 -15.25 19.09
CA GLY A 232 -9.70 -13.95 19.42
C GLY A 232 -10.88 -14.01 20.38
N TYR A 233 -11.82 -14.92 20.17
CA TYR A 233 -12.94 -15.15 21.06
C TYR A 233 -12.47 -15.52 22.48
N ILE A 234 -11.57 -16.53 22.59
CA ILE A 234 -11.03 -16.95 23.87
C ILE A 234 -10.30 -15.81 24.58
N TYR A 235 -9.50 -15.05 23.86
CA TYR A 235 -8.77 -13.91 24.40
C TYR A 235 -9.72 -12.82 24.92
N ILE A 236 -10.73 -12.46 24.13
CA ILE A 236 -11.75 -11.45 24.51
C ILE A 236 -12.51 -11.91 25.75
N GLN A 237 -12.97 -13.16 25.77
CA GLN A 237 -13.70 -13.69 26.92
C GLN A 237 -12.86 -13.64 28.20
N LYS A 238 -11.59 -14.03 28.14
CA LYS A 238 -10.69 -14.00 29.31
C LYS A 238 -10.38 -12.57 29.77
N LYS A 239 -10.03 -11.68 28.82
CA LYS A 239 -9.62 -10.30 29.15
C LYS A 239 -10.76 -9.45 29.69
N PHE A 240 -11.98 -9.66 29.23
CA PHE A 240 -13.16 -8.89 29.59
C PHE A 240 -14.17 -9.67 30.45
N ALA A 241 -13.76 -10.79 31.07
CA ALA A 241 -14.63 -11.64 31.91
C ALA A 241 -15.31 -10.87 33.05
N ASN A 242 -14.54 -10.05 33.76
CA ASN A 242 -14.99 -9.33 34.96
C ASN A 242 -15.67 -7.97 34.65
N ARG A 243 -16.00 -7.68 33.39
CA ARG A 243 -16.63 -6.42 32.97
C ARG A 243 -18.08 -6.59 32.51
N GLU A 244 -18.76 -7.64 32.92
CA GLU A 244 -20.15 -7.90 32.49
C GLU A 244 -21.15 -6.83 32.92
N GLU A 245 -20.87 -6.12 34.03
CA GLU A 245 -21.69 -4.98 34.51
C GLU A 245 -21.31 -3.63 33.89
N ASP A 246 -20.19 -3.57 33.16
CA ASP A 246 -19.72 -2.33 32.55
C ASP A 246 -20.44 -2.09 31.20
N ARG A 247 -21.61 -1.44 31.28
CA ARG A 247 -22.35 -0.98 30.08
C ARG A 247 -21.69 0.21 29.38
N SER A 248 -20.45 0.55 29.73
CA SER A 248 -19.77 1.70 29.18
C SER A 248 -19.29 1.44 27.73
N PHE A 249 -19.39 2.46 26.90
CA PHE A 249 -18.81 2.45 25.55
C PHE A 249 -17.30 2.15 25.58
N ALA A 250 -16.60 2.49 26.67
CA ALA A 250 -15.17 2.21 26.83
C ALA A 250 -14.86 0.71 26.84
N GLY A 251 -15.71 -0.12 27.41
CA GLY A 251 -15.57 -1.59 27.38
C GLY A 251 -15.70 -2.15 25.96
N VAL A 252 -16.67 -1.66 25.21
CA VAL A 252 -16.91 -2.06 23.81
C VAL A 252 -15.74 -1.63 22.93
N GLU A 253 -15.26 -0.39 23.03
CA GLU A 253 -14.10 0.12 22.28
C GLU A 253 -12.82 -0.63 22.67
N GLY A 254 -12.68 -1.08 23.91
CA GLY A 254 -11.60 -1.96 24.34
C GLY A 254 -11.56 -3.29 23.58
N ILE A 255 -12.74 -3.89 23.28
CA ILE A 255 -12.84 -5.09 22.46
C ILE A 255 -12.49 -4.79 20.99
N PHE A 256 -12.97 -3.66 20.45
CA PHE A 256 -12.59 -3.21 19.12
C PHE A 256 -11.09 -2.91 18.99
N SER A 257 -10.41 -2.50 20.06
CA SER A 257 -8.95 -2.34 20.05
C SER A 257 -8.23 -3.66 19.77
N VAL A 258 -8.77 -4.80 20.20
CA VAL A 258 -8.19 -6.13 19.85
C VAL A 258 -8.38 -6.42 18.37
N LEU A 259 -9.55 -6.10 17.81
CA LEU A 259 -9.82 -6.24 16.37
C LEU A 259 -8.94 -5.34 15.55
N MET A 260 -8.66 -4.11 16.02
CA MET A 260 -7.74 -3.17 15.35
C MET A 260 -6.33 -3.71 15.18
N VAL A 261 -5.82 -4.53 16.10
CA VAL A 261 -4.51 -5.18 15.92
C VAL A 261 -4.53 -6.11 14.71
N ILE A 262 -5.60 -6.89 14.54
CA ILE A 262 -5.74 -7.84 13.42
C ILE A 262 -5.89 -7.07 12.11
N THR A 263 -6.72 -6.02 12.08
CA THR A 263 -6.88 -5.20 10.87
C THR A 263 -5.63 -4.41 10.55
N ALA A 264 -4.83 -4.00 11.54
CA ALA A 264 -3.54 -3.36 11.34
C ALA A 264 -2.53 -4.31 10.65
N CYS A 265 -2.43 -5.55 11.14
CA CYS A 265 -1.62 -6.58 10.49
C CYS A 265 -2.07 -6.81 9.04
N ALA A 266 -3.37 -6.88 8.85
CA ALA A 266 -4.02 -7.05 7.56
C ALA A 266 -3.69 -5.91 6.59
N MET A 267 -3.85 -4.67 7.05
CA MET A 267 -3.59 -3.49 6.23
C MET A 267 -2.10 -3.33 5.91
N ALA A 268 -1.22 -3.60 6.87
CA ALA A 268 0.22 -3.57 6.64
C ALA A 268 0.64 -4.60 5.56
N PHE A 269 0.09 -5.81 5.64
CA PHE A 269 0.33 -6.83 4.61
C PHE A 269 -0.20 -6.37 3.24
N ALA A 270 -1.43 -5.87 3.18
CA ALA A 270 -2.04 -5.37 1.95
C ALA A 270 -1.23 -4.22 1.32
N HIS A 271 -0.81 -3.26 2.14
CA HIS A 271 0.03 -2.13 1.76
C HIS A 271 1.37 -2.60 1.17
N GLY A 272 2.13 -3.40 1.92
CA GLY A 272 3.40 -3.94 1.45
C GLY A 272 3.26 -4.70 0.12
N SER A 273 2.18 -5.44 -0.07
CA SER A 273 1.93 -6.19 -1.31
C SER A 273 1.64 -5.32 -2.54
N ASN A 274 1.06 -4.14 -2.35
CA ASN A 274 0.76 -3.22 -3.44
C ASN A 274 1.94 -2.27 -3.70
N ASP A 275 2.41 -1.60 -2.67
CA ASP A 275 3.24 -0.41 -2.83
C ASP A 275 4.72 -0.72 -3.03
N VAL A 276 5.21 -1.92 -2.66
CA VAL A 276 6.56 -2.35 -3.02
C VAL A 276 6.80 -2.30 -4.52
N ALA A 277 5.79 -2.55 -5.33
CA ALA A 277 5.84 -2.53 -6.78
C ALA A 277 6.29 -1.17 -7.35
N ASN A 278 5.99 -0.08 -6.66
CA ASN A 278 6.40 1.28 -7.04
C ASN A 278 7.93 1.44 -7.05
N ALA A 279 8.64 0.74 -6.17
CA ALA A 279 10.10 0.73 -6.13
C ALA A 279 10.70 -0.37 -7.00
N ILE A 280 10.16 -1.58 -6.91
CA ILE A 280 10.78 -2.74 -7.57
C ILE A 280 10.38 -2.89 -9.04
N GLY A 281 9.30 -2.28 -9.50
CA GLY A 281 8.87 -2.29 -10.90
C GLY A 281 9.93 -1.68 -11.83
N PRO A 282 10.27 -0.40 -11.65
CA PRO A 282 11.32 0.24 -12.43
C PRO A 282 12.69 -0.40 -12.22
N LEU A 283 13.04 -0.82 -10.99
CA LEU A 283 14.28 -1.54 -10.71
C LEU A 283 14.35 -2.86 -11.51
N SER A 284 13.27 -3.62 -11.52
CA SER A 284 13.19 -4.87 -12.28
C SER A 284 13.30 -4.64 -13.80
N ALA A 285 12.78 -3.50 -14.30
CA ALA A 285 12.96 -3.10 -15.69
C ALA A 285 14.42 -2.86 -16.03
N VAL A 286 15.15 -2.11 -15.17
CA VAL A 286 16.59 -1.87 -15.36
C VAL A 286 17.38 -3.18 -15.36
N VAL A 287 17.18 -4.02 -14.33
CA VAL A 287 17.90 -5.30 -14.18
C VAL A 287 17.64 -6.19 -15.38
N SER A 288 16.39 -6.35 -15.79
CA SER A 288 16.01 -7.16 -16.94
C SER A 288 16.63 -6.66 -18.23
N THR A 289 16.63 -5.34 -18.49
CA THR A 289 17.21 -4.75 -19.70
C THR A 289 18.73 -4.93 -19.76
N VAL A 290 19.41 -4.78 -18.62
CA VAL A 290 20.87 -4.97 -18.56
C VAL A 290 21.27 -6.44 -18.69
N GLU A 291 20.61 -7.35 -17.97
CA GLU A 291 20.92 -8.79 -18.00
C GLU A 291 20.68 -9.42 -19.38
N HIS A 292 19.70 -8.93 -20.13
CA HIS A 292 19.41 -9.39 -21.50
C HIS A 292 20.08 -8.53 -22.58
N MET A 293 21.16 -7.80 -22.23
CA MET A 293 21.97 -7.03 -23.17
C MET A 293 21.17 -6.07 -24.07
N GLY A 294 20.15 -5.45 -23.49
CA GLY A 294 19.29 -4.49 -24.19
C GLY A 294 18.03 -5.11 -24.83
N GLU A 295 17.87 -6.42 -24.81
CA GLU A 295 16.58 -7.00 -25.20
C GLU A 295 15.51 -6.69 -24.16
N VAL A 296 14.52 -5.92 -24.55
CA VAL A 296 13.36 -5.60 -23.70
C VAL A 296 12.41 -6.79 -23.71
N THR A 297 12.69 -7.78 -22.84
CA THR A 297 11.91 -9.02 -22.79
C THR A 297 10.56 -8.82 -22.10
N ALA A 298 9.49 -9.25 -22.77
CA ALA A 298 8.14 -9.20 -22.23
C ALA A 298 7.92 -10.15 -21.02
N LYS A 299 8.80 -11.14 -20.82
CA LYS A 299 8.67 -12.17 -19.77
C LYS A 299 10.02 -12.45 -19.10
N SER A 300 10.55 -11.52 -18.33
CA SER A 300 11.63 -11.85 -17.39
C SER A 300 11.07 -12.08 -15.99
N THR A 301 11.56 -13.11 -15.32
CA THR A 301 11.26 -13.33 -13.90
C THR A 301 11.93 -12.23 -13.07
N ILE A 302 11.26 -11.77 -12.03
CA ILE A 302 11.85 -10.82 -11.08
C ILE A 302 13.02 -11.52 -10.39
N ALA A 303 14.22 -10.92 -10.41
CA ALA A 303 15.37 -11.49 -9.73
C ALA A 303 15.07 -11.64 -8.22
N TRP A 304 15.46 -12.76 -7.63
CA TRP A 304 15.10 -13.17 -6.28
C TRP A 304 15.43 -12.15 -5.19
N TRP A 305 16.44 -11.31 -5.39
CA TRP A 305 16.90 -10.31 -4.43
C TRP A 305 16.12 -8.98 -4.46
N ILE A 306 15.35 -8.72 -5.53
CA ILE A 306 14.65 -7.45 -5.74
C ILE A 306 13.51 -7.28 -4.73
N LEU A 307 12.67 -8.29 -4.54
CA LEU A 307 11.55 -8.25 -3.57
C LEU A 307 12.04 -8.06 -2.12
N PRO A 308 13.03 -8.83 -1.64
CA PRO A 308 13.62 -8.59 -0.31
C PRO A 308 14.21 -7.19 -0.16
N LEU A 309 14.89 -6.66 -1.19
CA LEU A 309 15.46 -5.33 -1.17
C LEU A 309 14.37 -4.26 -1.01
N GLY A 310 13.29 -4.35 -1.79
CA GLY A 310 12.15 -3.45 -1.68
C GLY A 310 11.48 -3.52 -0.30
N GLY A 311 11.17 -4.74 0.17
CA GLY A 311 10.57 -4.95 1.49
C GLY A 311 11.44 -4.43 2.63
N PHE A 312 12.75 -4.65 2.58
CA PHE A 312 13.69 -4.13 3.58
C PHE A 312 13.80 -2.59 3.54
N GLY A 313 13.78 -1.98 2.35
CA GLY A 313 13.72 -0.53 2.20
C GLY A 313 12.48 0.07 2.85
N ILE A 314 11.29 -0.53 2.63
CA ILE A 314 10.05 -0.13 3.31
C ILE A 314 10.22 -0.18 4.82
N VAL A 315 10.77 -1.27 5.36
CA VAL A 315 11.01 -1.43 6.81
C VAL A 315 11.92 -0.32 7.36
N VAL A 316 13.00 0.02 6.67
CA VAL A 316 13.90 1.10 7.09
C VAL A 316 13.18 2.46 7.09
N GLY A 317 12.39 2.73 6.05
CA GLY A 317 11.64 3.98 5.92
C GLY A 317 10.62 4.18 7.04
N LEU A 318 9.79 3.17 7.29
CA LEU A 318 8.75 3.23 8.32
C LEU A 318 9.34 3.33 9.74
N ALA A 319 10.48 2.70 10.00
CA ALA A 319 11.14 2.75 11.30
C ALA A 319 11.79 4.11 11.59
N THR A 320 12.22 4.83 10.55
CA THR A 320 12.96 6.09 10.69
C THR A 320 12.06 7.32 10.65
N LEU A 321 11.27 7.51 9.60
CA LEU A 321 10.50 8.72 9.33
C LEU A 321 8.99 8.55 9.47
N GLY A 322 8.47 7.30 9.51
CA GLY A 322 7.03 7.01 9.43
C GLY A 322 6.19 7.66 10.53
N HIS A 323 6.75 7.88 11.72
CA HIS A 323 6.05 8.52 12.85
C HIS A 323 5.55 9.93 12.53
N LYS A 324 6.21 10.69 11.63
CA LYS A 324 5.84 12.06 11.27
C LYS A 324 4.53 12.10 10.47
N VAL A 325 4.40 11.22 9.47
CA VAL A 325 3.20 11.18 8.62
C VAL A 325 2.02 10.51 9.33
N MET A 326 2.29 9.48 10.17
CA MET A 326 1.26 8.85 11.01
C MET A 326 0.50 9.84 11.88
N ALA A 327 1.19 10.85 12.44
CA ALA A 327 0.56 11.87 13.27
C ALA A 327 -0.45 12.71 12.46
N THR A 328 -0.14 13.02 11.19
CA THR A 328 -1.02 13.82 10.32
C THR A 328 -2.29 13.06 9.93
N VAL A 329 -2.17 11.80 9.51
CA VAL A 329 -3.31 11.01 9.01
C VAL A 329 -4.19 10.52 10.15
N GLY A 330 -3.61 10.12 11.27
CA GLY A 330 -4.32 9.47 12.37
C GLY A 330 -5.31 10.37 13.13
N THR A 331 -5.13 11.68 13.09
CA THR A 331 -5.95 12.62 13.89
C THR A 331 -6.61 13.74 13.10
N GLY A 332 -6.24 13.91 11.82
CA GLY A 332 -6.59 15.12 11.06
C GLY A 332 -7.96 15.11 10.39
N ILE A 333 -8.45 13.98 9.87
CA ILE A 333 -9.63 13.91 8.98
C ILE A 333 -10.93 13.83 9.79
N THR A 334 -10.99 12.94 10.77
CA THR A 334 -12.12 12.78 11.71
C THR A 334 -11.61 12.17 13.00
N GLU A 335 -12.36 12.35 14.09
CA GLU A 335 -12.06 11.71 15.37
C GLU A 335 -12.27 10.20 15.26
N LEU A 336 -11.18 9.44 15.38
CA LEU A 336 -11.20 7.98 15.31
C LEU A 336 -11.26 7.36 16.71
N THR A 337 -12.26 6.49 16.90
CA THR A 337 -12.28 5.50 17.98
C THR A 337 -11.85 4.14 17.41
N PRO A 338 -11.53 3.12 18.23
CA PRO A 338 -11.17 1.79 17.72
C PRO A 338 -12.21 1.19 16.76
N SER A 339 -13.49 1.35 17.03
CA SER A 339 -14.57 0.84 16.16
C SER A 339 -14.62 1.54 14.80
N ARG A 340 -14.39 2.87 14.79
CA ARG A 340 -14.35 3.68 13.55
C ARG A 340 -13.09 3.39 12.74
N GLY A 341 -11.95 3.33 13.44
CA GLY A 341 -10.67 2.98 12.84
C GLY A 341 -10.70 1.59 12.22
N PHE A 342 -11.27 0.61 12.91
CA PHE A 342 -11.48 -0.74 12.39
C PHE A 342 -12.25 -0.74 11.07
N ALA A 343 -13.39 -0.07 11.00
CA ALA A 343 -14.22 -0.06 9.80
C ALA A 343 -13.48 0.56 8.61
N ALA A 344 -12.79 1.67 8.82
CA ALA A 344 -11.96 2.30 7.79
C ALA A 344 -10.81 1.40 7.36
N GLN A 345 -10.08 0.80 8.30
CA GLN A 345 -8.90 0.00 8.03
C GLN A 345 -9.24 -1.32 7.33
N LEU A 346 -10.32 -2.01 7.76
CA LEU A 346 -10.80 -3.23 7.10
C LEU A 346 -11.23 -2.95 5.66
N ALA A 347 -12.01 -1.88 5.44
CA ALA A 347 -12.46 -1.50 4.10
C ALA A 347 -11.27 -1.19 3.18
N THR A 348 -10.29 -0.46 3.70
CA THR A 348 -9.06 -0.15 2.96
C THR A 348 -8.29 -1.41 2.63
N ALA A 349 -8.02 -2.27 3.61
CA ALA A 349 -7.29 -3.52 3.42
C ALA A 349 -7.96 -4.43 2.38
N CYS A 350 -9.28 -4.59 2.46
CA CYS A 350 -10.04 -5.37 1.48
C CYS A 350 -9.91 -4.79 0.06
N THR A 351 -10.05 -3.47 -0.08
CA THR A 351 -9.96 -2.81 -1.40
C THR A 351 -8.54 -2.93 -1.97
N VAL A 352 -7.50 -2.69 -1.16
CA VAL A 352 -6.10 -2.77 -1.59
C VAL A 352 -5.73 -4.20 -1.98
N VAL A 353 -6.08 -5.19 -1.17
CA VAL A 353 -5.76 -6.61 -1.43
C VAL A 353 -6.47 -7.11 -2.69
N LEU A 354 -7.73 -6.72 -2.91
CA LEU A 354 -8.46 -7.08 -4.13
C LEU A 354 -7.81 -6.43 -5.38
N ALA A 355 -7.42 -5.16 -5.29
CA ALA A 355 -6.72 -4.48 -6.39
C ALA A 355 -5.36 -5.11 -6.66
N SER A 356 -4.56 -5.39 -5.64
CA SER A 356 -3.27 -6.09 -5.78
C SER A 356 -3.44 -7.46 -6.44
N GLY A 357 -4.51 -8.19 -6.07
CA GLY A 357 -4.85 -9.46 -6.68
C GLY A 357 -5.21 -9.39 -8.18
N THR A 358 -5.56 -8.22 -8.69
CA THR A 358 -5.77 -7.98 -10.13
C THR A 358 -4.56 -7.36 -10.82
N GLY A 359 -3.47 -7.10 -10.09
CA GLY A 359 -2.28 -6.43 -10.59
C GLY A 359 -2.45 -4.93 -10.81
N LEU A 360 -3.51 -4.32 -10.27
CA LEU A 360 -3.81 -2.90 -10.46
C LEU A 360 -3.05 -2.04 -9.43
N PRO A 361 -2.16 -1.13 -9.88
CA PRO A 361 -1.48 -0.19 -9.00
C PRO A 361 -2.44 0.92 -8.57
N ILE A 362 -2.86 0.88 -7.32
CA ILE A 362 -3.77 1.86 -6.73
C ILE A 362 -3.05 2.77 -5.75
N SER A 363 -3.68 3.88 -5.36
CA SER A 363 -3.22 4.72 -4.27
C SER A 363 -3.82 4.24 -2.95
N THR A 364 -2.99 3.66 -2.09
CA THR A 364 -3.39 3.23 -0.74
C THR A 364 -3.80 4.41 0.14
N THR A 365 -3.16 5.57 -0.04
CA THR A 365 -3.51 6.83 0.65
C THR A 365 -4.92 7.29 0.28
N GLN A 366 -5.25 7.30 -1.02
CA GLN A 366 -6.59 7.68 -1.48
C GLN A 366 -7.65 6.69 -0.99
N THR A 367 -7.34 5.39 -1.03
CA THR A 367 -8.23 4.33 -0.58
C THR A 367 -8.56 4.47 0.90
N LEU A 368 -7.55 4.75 1.75
CA LEU A 368 -7.76 5.01 3.18
C LEU A 368 -8.58 6.26 3.43
N VAL A 369 -8.25 7.36 2.77
CA VAL A 369 -9.01 8.62 2.91
C VAL A 369 -10.46 8.40 2.53
N GLY A 370 -10.74 7.68 1.44
CA GLY A 370 -12.09 7.29 1.04
C GLY A 370 -12.81 6.51 2.13
N ALA A 371 -12.13 5.52 2.75
CA ALA A 371 -12.70 4.73 3.86
C ALA A 371 -13.02 5.58 5.09
N VAL A 372 -12.11 6.47 5.49
CA VAL A 372 -12.32 7.39 6.62
C VAL A 372 -13.48 8.34 6.35
N LEU A 373 -13.62 8.84 5.12
CA LEU A 373 -14.78 9.63 4.69
C LEU A 373 -16.06 8.81 4.78
N GLY A 374 -16.06 7.54 4.36
CA GLY A 374 -17.21 6.65 4.46
C GLY A 374 -17.71 6.47 5.90
N VAL A 375 -16.80 6.27 6.86
CA VAL A 375 -17.13 6.26 8.29
C VAL A 375 -17.67 7.63 8.75
N GLY A 376 -17.04 8.71 8.30
CA GLY A 376 -17.49 10.08 8.62
C GLY A 376 -18.89 10.37 8.10
N PHE A 377 -19.24 9.94 6.89
CA PHE A 377 -20.59 10.06 6.34
C PHE A 377 -21.63 9.28 7.15
N ALA A 378 -21.26 8.08 7.64
CA ALA A 378 -22.16 7.31 8.50
C ALA A 378 -22.46 8.00 9.84
N ARG A 379 -21.57 8.90 10.29
CA ARG A 379 -21.74 9.73 11.50
C ARG A 379 -22.42 11.09 11.23
N GLY A 380 -22.53 11.47 9.98
CA GLY A 380 -22.98 12.78 9.53
C GLY A 380 -21.81 13.67 9.08
N ILE A 381 -22.06 14.49 8.06
CA ILE A 381 -21.04 15.33 7.36
C ILE A 381 -20.29 16.27 8.32
N ALA A 382 -20.96 16.74 9.38
CA ALA A 382 -20.36 17.60 10.39
C ALA A 382 -19.18 16.98 11.17
N ALA A 383 -19.02 15.67 11.10
CA ALA A 383 -17.90 14.94 11.73
C ALA A 383 -16.60 15.01 10.92
N LEU A 384 -16.61 15.57 9.71
CA LEU A 384 -15.47 15.62 8.79
C LEU A 384 -14.77 16.97 8.80
N ASN A 385 -13.45 16.94 8.85
CA ASN A 385 -12.63 18.13 8.63
C ASN A 385 -12.34 18.33 7.14
N LEU A 386 -13.26 18.99 6.43
CA LEU A 386 -13.16 19.22 4.99
C LEU A 386 -11.92 20.05 4.60
N GLY A 387 -11.37 20.86 5.51
CA GLY A 387 -10.14 21.62 5.27
C GLY A 387 -8.93 20.68 5.09
N VAL A 388 -8.80 19.68 5.95
CA VAL A 388 -7.75 18.65 5.85
C VAL A 388 -7.94 17.81 4.59
N VAL A 389 -9.16 17.38 4.31
CA VAL A 389 -9.47 16.61 3.08
C VAL A 389 -9.05 17.37 1.83
N ARG A 390 -9.39 18.67 1.74
CA ARG A 390 -8.99 19.52 0.61
C ARG A 390 -7.47 19.58 0.45
N ASN A 391 -6.73 19.74 1.54
CA ASN A 391 -5.26 19.81 1.50
C ASN A 391 -4.64 18.48 1.04
N ILE A 392 -5.21 17.35 1.47
CA ILE A 392 -4.78 16.02 1.03
C ILE A 392 -5.04 15.84 -0.47
N VAL A 393 -6.23 16.20 -0.97
CA VAL A 393 -6.55 16.14 -2.40
C VAL A 393 -5.62 17.04 -3.21
N ALA A 394 -5.31 18.25 -2.73
CA ALA A 394 -4.37 19.14 -3.39
C ALA A 394 -2.96 18.52 -3.47
N SER A 395 -2.50 17.84 -2.44
CA SER A 395 -1.20 17.15 -2.45
C SER A 395 -1.14 16.04 -3.51
N TRP A 396 -2.23 15.33 -3.78
CA TRP A 396 -2.28 14.31 -4.82
C TRP A 396 -2.13 14.91 -6.23
N ILE A 397 -2.77 16.06 -6.48
CA ILE A 397 -2.66 16.76 -7.76
C ILE A 397 -1.23 17.25 -8.01
N VAL A 398 -0.56 17.77 -6.98
CA VAL A 398 0.83 18.27 -7.08
C VAL A 398 1.85 17.15 -7.23
N THR A 399 1.61 16.00 -6.63
CA THR A 399 2.57 14.88 -6.61
C THR A 399 2.91 14.36 -8.00
N LEU A 400 1.93 14.23 -8.89
CA LEU A 400 2.12 13.69 -10.23
C LEU A 400 3.04 14.58 -11.09
N PRO A 401 2.79 15.89 -11.25
CA PRO A 401 3.72 16.77 -11.98
C PRO A 401 5.05 16.97 -11.26
N ALA A 402 5.10 16.92 -9.94
CA ALA A 402 6.37 17.00 -9.21
C ALA A 402 7.27 15.78 -9.51
N GLY A 403 6.71 14.56 -9.50
CA GLY A 403 7.41 13.36 -9.91
C GLY A 403 7.92 13.44 -11.36
N ALA A 404 7.05 13.92 -12.28
CA ALA A 404 7.41 14.08 -13.69
C ALA A 404 8.57 15.08 -13.90
N LEU A 405 8.49 16.26 -13.31
CA LEU A 405 9.52 17.29 -13.46
C LEU A 405 10.86 16.86 -12.88
N LEU A 406 10.86 16.25 -11.68
CA LEU A 406 12.08 15.71 -11.09
C LEU A 406 12.70 14.60 -11.95
N ALA A 407 11.87 13.71 -12.50
CA ALA A 407 12.36 12.64 -13.39
C ALA A 407 13.01 13.20 -14.64
N VAL A 408 12.47 14.24 -15.26
CA VAL A 408 13.07 14.92 -16.41
C VAL A 408 14.46 15.46 -16.07
N VAL A 409 14.59 16.15 -14.92
CA VAL A 409 15.88 16.71 -14.47
C VAL A 409 16.90 15.60 -14.25
N PHE A 410 16.52 14.53 -13.54
CA PHE A 410 17.43 13.43 -13.25
C PHE A 410 17.74 12.59 -14.50
N PHE A 411 16.81 12.47 -15.44
CA PHE A 411 17.03 11.77 -16.72
C PHE A 411 18.17 12.42 -17.52
N TYR A 412 18.10 13.73 -17.73
CA TYR A 412 19.17 14.43 -18.43
C TYR A 412 20.50 14.44 -17.64
N GLY A 413 20.43 14.47 -16.31
CA GLY A 413 21.62 14.33 -15.46
C GLY A 413 22.31 12.98 -15.60
N LEU A 414 21.53 11.88 -15.59
CA LEU A 414 22.07 10.53 -15.78
C LEU A 414 22.59 10.32 -17.22
N GLN A 415 21.86 10.82 -18.20
CA GLN A 415 22.32 10.77 -19.59
C GLN A 415 23.67 11.48 -19.76
N ALA A 416 23.83 12.67 -19.20
CA ALA A 416 25.08 13.41 -19.25
C ALA A 416 26.24 12.76 -18.46
N ALA A 417 25.93 11.99 -17.41
CA ALA A 417 26.93 11.33 -16.58
C ALA A 417 27.49 10.04 -17.21
N PHE A 418 26.70 9.38 -18.08
CA PHE A 418 27.05 8.10 -18.68
C PHE A 418 27.20 8.17 -20.22
N SER A 419 26.91 9.31 -20.86
CA SER A 419 27.23 9.58 -22.28
C SER A 419 28.64 10.17 -22.39
#